data_1c6acc581171d7b255083deda36d4b0e
#
_entry.id   1c6acc581171d7b255083deda36d4b0e
#
_cell.length_a   1.000
_cell.length_b   1.000
_cell.length_c   1.000
_cell.angle_alpha   90.00
_cell.angle_beta   90.00
_cell.angle_gamma   90.00
#
_symmetry.space_group_name_H-M   'P 1'
#
loop_
_entity.id
_entity.type
_entity.pdbx_description
1 polymer ?
#
loop_
_entity_poly.entity_id
_entity_poly.type
_entity_poly.pdbx_seq_one_letter_code
_entity_poly.pdbx_strand_id
1 'polypeptide(L)'
;FTSPSSSQAFKYRQVSASIDISVRSMDFTFPDEIPEFWFSNNPLLTLLLTALSSAFPDGERQFIHSVRHYQNKIEDPILLQQVRAFIGQEAHHGKEHDVLNGVMLKKGYPVDRIYKRFKKMNRLMQTQFSPAHQLACTVCMEHLTAILSDYFISTAPEDLALFNVHLRKIWVWHAIEETEHKAVAFDVYQSLVNRPYFLRLVMLETTLSFVLVTG
;
A
#
# COMPACT_ATOMS: atom_id res chain seq x y z
N PHE A 1 11.43 -11.82 27.40
CA PHE A 1 11.42 -11.77 25.94
C PHE A 1 12.79 -11.29 25.48
N THR A 2 13.61 -12.20 25.01
CA THR A 2 14.97 -11.93 24.53
C THR A 2 14.91 -11.21 23.19
N SER A 3 15.67 -10.14 23.04
CA SER A 3 15.92 -9.48 21.75
C SER A 3 16.44 -10.51 20.74
N PRO A 4 16.01 -10.46 19.48
CA PRO A 4 16.55 -11.37 18.46
C PRO A 4 18.07 -11.23 18.41
N SER A 5 18.77 -12.36 18.35
CA SER A 5 20.25 -12.38 18.28
C SER A 5 20.71 -11.61 17.05
N SER A 6 21.88 -10.99 17.12
CA SER A 6 22.49 -10.26 15.98
C SER A 6 22.53 -11.08 14.70
N SER A 7 22.59 -12.41 14.80
CA SER A 7 22.56 -13.34 13.67
C SER A 7 21.17 -13.42 12.99
N GLN A 8 20.07 -13.30 13.75
CA GLN A 8 18.70 -13.28 13.18
C GLN A 8 18.41 -11.94 12.50
N ALA A 9 18.82 -10.83 13.09
CA ALA A 9 18.73 -9.52 12.47
C ALA A 9 19.55 -9.45 11.16
N PHE A 10 20.73 -10.06 11.15
CA PHE A 10 21.57 -10.16 9.95
C PHE A 10 20.95 -11.04 8.87
N LYS A 11 20.31 -12.15 9.25
CA LYS A 11 19.63 -13.07 8.31
C LYS A 11 18.36 -12.43 7.70
N TYR A 12 17.59 -11.67 8.46
CA TYR A 12 16.46 -10.88 7.94
C TYR A 12 16.95 -9.81 6.96
N ARG A 13 18.04 -9.12 7.29
CA ARG A 13 18.65 -8.09 6.42
C ARG A 13 19.17 -8.66 5.09
N GLN A 14 19.64 -9.90 5.06
CA GLN A 14 20.07 -10.57 3.81
C GLN A 14 18.90 -10.95 2.90
N VAL A 15 17.73 -11.26 3.45
CA VAL A 15 16.55 -11.62 2.64
C VAL A 15 15.93 -10.37 2.00
N SER A 16 15.79 -9.26 2.72
CA SER A 16 15.28 -8.00 2.13
C SER A 16 16.27 -7.36 1.15
N ALA A 17 17.59 -7.53 1.37
CA ALA A 17 18.63 -7.03 0.46
C ALA A 17 18.70 -7.77 -0.90
N SER A 18 18.03 -8.92 -1.04
CA SER A 18 18.04 -9.73 -2.27
C SER A 18 16.89 -9.45 -3.23
N ILE A 19 15.89 -8.63 -2.83
CA ILE A 19 14.74 -8.31 -3.69
C ILE A 19 15.10 -7.10 -4.54
N ASP A 20 15.15 -7.32 -5.86
CA ASP A 20 15.24 -6.23 -6.84
C ASP A 20 13.85 -5.63 -7.05
N ILE A 21 13.68 -4.39 -6.61
CA ILE A 21 12.42 -3.66 -6.75
C ILE A 21 12.45 -2.88 -8.06
N SER A 22 11.66 -3.32 -9.03
CA SER A 22 11.62 -2.73 -10.37
C SER A 22 10.43 -1.79 -10.51
N VAL A 23 10.67 -0.51 -10.77
CA VAL A 23 9.61 0.48 -11.04
C VAL A 23 9.07 0.29 -12.45
N ARG A 24 7.76 0.00 -12.57
CA ARG A 24 7.07 -0.23 -13.84
C ARG A 24 6.08 0.89 -14.12
N SER A 25 6.15 1.48 -15.32
CA SER A 25 5.13 2.41 -15.82
C SER A 25 4.16 1.63 -16.71
N MET A 26 2.90 1.52 -16.28
CA MET A 26 1.92 0.65 -16.95
C MET A 26 1.02 1.39 -17.92
N ASP A 27 0.68 2.66 -17.64
CA ASP A 27 -0.18 3.52 -18.48
C ASP A 27 -1.51 2.83 -18.87
N PHE A 28 -2.25 2.32 -17.85
CA PHE A 28 -3.49 1.60 -18.05
C PHE A 28 -4.58 2.47 -18.68
N THR A 29 -5.34 1.85 -19.57
CA THR A 29 -6.56 2.42 -20.15
C THR A 29 -7.73 1.48 -19.91
N PHE A 30 -8.90 2.03 -19.66
CA PHE A 30 -10.11 1.27 -19.34
C PHE A 30 -11.21 1.62 -20.34
N PRO A 31 -11.93 0.61 -20.89
CA PRO A 31 -13.06 0.84 -21.79
C PRO A 31 -14.26 1.41 -21.02
N ASP A 32 -15.14 2.10 -21.75
CA ASP A 32 -16.38 2.65 -21.18
C ASP A 32 -17.40 1.56 -20.81
N GLU A 33 -17.31 0.37 -21.43
CA GLU A 33 -18.26 -0.74 -21.27
C GLU A 33 -17.97 -1.64 -20.05
N ILE A 34 -17.24 -1.15 -19.03
CA ILE A 34 -17.07 -1.90 -17.78
C ILE A 34 -18.45 -2.09 -17.12
N PRO A 35 -18.85 -3.33 -16.73
CA PRO A 35 -20.10 -3.56 -16.03
C PRO A 35 -20.23 -2.74 -14.76
N GLU A 36 -21.47 -2.38 -14.36
CA GLU A 36 -21.71 -1.69 -13.09
C GLU A 36 -21.15 -2.49 -11.92
N PHE A 37 -21.44 -3.79 -11.83
CA PHE A 37 -20.87 -4.66 -10.81
C PHE A 37 -19.74 -5.50 -11.41
N TRP A 38 -18.59 -4.86 -11.59
CA TRP A 38 -17.46 -5.37 -12.32
C TRP A 38 -16.70 -6.53 -11.65
N PHE A 39 -16.89 -6.75 -10.35
CA PHE A 39 -16.34 -7.90 -9.63
C PHE A 39 -17.40 -9.00 -9.50
N SER A 40 -17.37 -9.99 -10.40
CA SER A 40 -18.26 -11.16 -10.41
C SER A 40 -19.76 -10.85 -10.27
N ASN A 41 -20.21 -9.72 -10.80
CA ASN A 41 -21.57 -9.20 -10.65
C ASN A 41 -22.04 -9.06 -9.19
N ASN A 42 -21.11 -8.88 -8.25
CA ASN A 42 -21.37 -8.70 -6.82
C ASN A 42 -21.31 -7.23 -6.44
N PRO A 43 -22.44 -6.58 -6.05
CA PRO A 43 -22.46 -5.16 -5.74
C PRO A 43 -21.63 -4.78 -4.52
N LEU A 44 -21.63 -5.62 -3.46
CA LEU A 44 -20.90 -5.35 -2.22
C LEU A 44 -19.40 -5.38 -2.46
N LEU A 45 -18.88 -6.45 -3.08
CA LEU A 45 -17.45 -6.59 -3.35
C LEU A 45 -16.97 -5.56 -4.38
N THR A 46 -17.79 -5.23 -5.39
CA THR A 46 -17.47 -4.15 -6.34
C THR A 46 -17.36 -2.81 -5.63
N LEU A 47 -18.30 -2.49 -4.72
CA LEU A 47 -18.25 -1.25 -3.95
C LEU A 47 -17.03 -1.21 -3.03
N LEU A 48 -16.71 -2.30 -2.33
CA LEU A 48 -15.56 -2.43 -1.44
C LEU A 48 -14.24 -2.20 -2.20
N LEU A 49 -14.04 -2.90 -3.32
CA LEU A 49 -12.83 -2.76 -4.12
C LEU A 49 -12.73 -1.38 -4.79
N THR A 50 -13.86 -0.79 -5.21
CA THR A 50 -13.88 0.59 -5.72
C THR A 50 -13.50 1.59 -4.61
N ALA A 51 -13.99 1.38 -3.39
CA ALA A 51 -13.62 2.21 -2.25
C ALA A 51 -12.14 2.08 -1.90
N LEU A 52 -11.59 0.87 -1.94
CA LEU A 52 -10.17 0.60 -1.72
C LEU A 52 -9.32 1.30 -2.80
N SER A 53 -9.65 1.12 -4.09
CA SER A 53 -8.99 1.84 -5.19
C SER A 53 -9.03 3.36 -5.00
N SER A 54 -10.16 3.89 -4.52
CA SER A 54 -10.32 5.34 -4.28
C SER A 54 -9.45 5.85 -3.12
N ALA A 55 -9.05 4.97 -2.21
CA ALA A 55 -8.19 5.31 -1.07
C ALA A 55 -6.70 5.28 -1.43
N PHE A 56 -6.29 4.45 -2.38
CA PHE A 56 -4.87 4.25 -2.73
C PHE A 56 -4.14 5.54 -3.09
N PRO A 57 -4.60 6.42 -4.00
CA PRO A 57 -3.81 7.57 -4.40
C PRO A 57 -3.40 8.50 -3.25
N ASP A 58 -4.28 8.72 -2.27
CA ASP A 58 -3.94 9.52 -1.09
C ASP A 58 -3.18 8.70 -0.03
N GLY A 59 -3.48 7.40 0.12
CA GLY A 59 -2.76 6.47 1.00
C GLY A 59 -1.29 6.40 0.62
N GLU A 60 -1.02 6.13 -0.64
CA GLU A 60 0.34 6.00 -1.18
C GLU A 60 1.12 7.32 -1.14
N ARG A 61 0.46 8.45 -1.39
CA ARG A 61 1.08 9.77 -1.13
C ARG A 61 1.51 9.94 0.33
N GLN A 62 0.75 9.39 1.28
CA GLN A 62 1.13 9.40 2.71
C GLN A 62 2.29 8.44 2.98
N PHE A 63 2.35 7.27 2.32
CA PHE A 63 3.47 6.34 2.43
C PHE A 63 4.76 6.98 1.94
N ILE A 64 4.73 7.55 0.74
CA ILE A 64 5.84 8.33 0.17
C ILE A 64 6.28 9.44 1.12
N HIS A 65 5.35 10.22 1.68
CA HIS A 65 5.65 11.31 2.60
C HIS A 65 6.39 10.82 3.85
N SER A 66 5.90 9.74 4.47
CA SER A 66 6.46 9.19 5.70
C SER A 66 7.87 8.62 5.52
N VAL A 67 8.09 7.84 4.44
CA VAL A 67 9.39 7.23 4.12
C VAL A 67 10.39 8.29 3.68
N ARG A 68 9.98 9.25 2.84
CA ARG A 68 10.83 10.34 2.34
C ARG A 68 11.37 11.23 3.48
N HIS A 69 10.64 11.37 4.59
CA HIS A 69 11.12 12.11 5.76
C HIS A 69 12.45 11.56 6.29
N TYR A 70 12.67 10.26 6.16
CA TYR A 70 13.86 9.57 6.65
C TYR A 70 14.92 9.34 5.57
N GLN A 71 14.63 9.54 4.30
CA GLN A 71 15.49 9.20 3.17
C GLN A 71 16.92 9.74 3.28
N ASN A 72 17.07 11.00 3.71
CA ASN A 72 18.39 11.63 3.85
C ASN A 72 19.18 11.17 5.09
N LYS A 73 18.59 10.33 5.95
CA LYS A 73 19.22 9.77 7.15
C LYS A 73 19.64 8.31 6.95
N ILE A 74 19.34 7.73 5.78
CA ILE A 74 19.67 6.34 5.45
C ILE A 74 21.12 6.31 4.96
N GLU A 75 21.97 5.62 5.72
CA GLU A 75 23.40 5.43 5.39
C GLU A 75 23.63 4.18 4.53
N ASP A 76 22.76 3.17 4.65
CA ASP A 76 22.85 1.94 3.87
C ASP A 76 22.47 2.19 2.39
N PRO A 77 23.40 2.04 1.44
CA PRO A 77 23.13 2.33 0.03
C PRO A 77 22.11 1.38 -0.59
N ILE A 78 22.00 0.14 -0.09
CA ILE A 78 21.02 -0.84 -0.58
C ILE A 78 19.62 -0.40 -0.13
N LEU A 79 19.44 -0.10 1.15
CA LEU A 79 18.17 0.39 1.67
C LEU A 79 17.78 1.71 1.00
N LEU A 80 18.74 2.61 0.74
CA LEU A 80 18.46 3.86 0.03
C LEU A 80 17.99 3.63 -1.41
N GLN A 81 18.55 2.64 -2.10
CA GLN A 81 18.10 2.24 -3.44
C GLN A 81 16.67 1.67 -3.38
N GLN A 82 16.39 0.78 -2.43
CA GLN A 82 15.04 0.21 -2.22
C GLN A 82 14.01 1.29 -1.89
N VAL A 83 14.35 2.26 -1.06
CA VAL A 83 13.47 3.41 -0.74
C VAL A 83 13.16 4.25 -1.99
N ARG A 84 14.13 4.46 -2.87
CA ARG A 84 13.88 5.18 -4.14
C ARG A 84 12.94 4.39 -5.05
N ALA A 85 13.12 3.08 -5.15
CA ALA A 85 12.27 2.20 -5.94
C ALA A 85 10.85 2.14 -5.35
N PHE A 86 10.70 1.97 -4.03
CA PHE A 86 9.44 2.05 -3.30
C PHE A 86 8.68 3.35 -3.64
N ILE A 87 9.34 4.51 -3.48
CA ILE A 87 8.73 5.82 -3.80
C ILE A 87 8.28 5.87 -5.27
N GLY A 88 9.03 5.23 -6.17
CA GLY A 88 8.68 5.14 -7.59
C GLY A 88 7.45 4.27 -7.84
N GLN A 89 7.39 3.07 -7.26
CA GLN A 89 6.24 2.16 -7.38
C GLN A 89 4.97 2.81 -6.81
N GLU A 90 5.02 3.35 -5.57
CA GLU A 90 3.90 4.03 -4.94
C GLU A 90 3.37 5.23 -5.75
N ALA A 91 4.26 5.99 -6.39
CA ALA A 91 3.85 7.09 -7.25
C ALA A 91 3.10 6.60 -8.51
N HIS A 92 3.50 5.45 -9.07
CA HIS A 92 2.81 4.83 -10.21
C HIS A 92 1.49 4.19 -9.79
N HIS A 93 1.42 3.52 -8.61
CA HIS A 93 0.18 2.99 -8.06
C HIS A 93 -0.88 4.09 -7.97
N GLY A 94 -0.54 5.20 -7.30
CA GLY A 94 -1.46 6.34 -7.16
C GLY A 94 -1.93 6.90 -8.50
N LYS A 95 -1.03 7.04 -9.47
CA LYS A 95 -1.35 7.51 -10.84
C LYS A 95 -2.35 6.58 -11.53
N GLU A 96 -2.08 5.29 -11.54
CA GLU A 96 -2.89 4.31 -12.26
C GLU A 96 -4.27 4.12 -11.60
N HIS A 97 -4.32 4.14 -10.26
CA HIS A 97 -5.60 4.12 -9.53
C HIS A 97 -6.39 5.42 -9.70
N ASP A 98 -5.77 6.58 -9.86
CA ASP A 98 -6.47 7.83 -10.21
C ASP A 98 -7.16 7.72 -11.58
N VAL A 99 -6.55 7.04 -12.57
CA VAL A 99 -7.18 6.77 -13.88
C VAL A 99 -8.41 5.87 -13.72
N LEU A 100 -8.29 4.74 -13.00
CA LEU A 100 -9.40 3.84 -12.71
C LEU A 100 -10.53 4.56 -11.95
N ASN A 101 -10.18 5.34 -10.93
CA ASN A 101 -11.13 6.10 -10.11
C ASN A 101 -11.90 7.13 -10.94
N GLY A 102 -11.27 7.74 -11.94
CA GLY A 102 -11.95 8.62 -12.91
C GLY A 102 -13.03 7.90 -13.71
N VAL A 103 -12.81 6.63 -14.09
CA VAL A 103 -13.83 5.80 -14.75
C VAL A 103 -14.95 5.44 -13.77
N MET A 104 -14.63 5.05 -12.55
CA MET A 104 -15.64 4.71 -11.53
C MET A 104 -16.50 5.92 -11.16
N LEU A 105 -15.90 7.11 -11.07
CA LEU A 105 -16.64 8.35 -10.83
C LEU A 105 -17.67 8.63 -11.92
N LYS A 106 -17.31 8.46 -13.21
CA LYS A 106 -18.24 8.60 -14.35
C LYS A 106 -19.40 7.61 -14.29
N LYS A 107 -19.20 6.44 -13.69
CA LYS A 107 -20.22 5.41 -13.46
C LYS A 107 -21.11 5.68 -12.22
N GLY A 108 -20.88 6.78 -11.50
CA GLY A 108 -21.71 7.20 -10.35
C GLY A 108 -21.23 6.67 -8.99
N TYR A 109 -20.07 6.00 -8.93
CA TYR A 109 -19.48 5.60 -7.64
C TYR A 109 -19.03 6.82 -6.82
N PRO A 110 -19.12 6.78 -5.48
CA PRO A 110 -18.85 7.95 -4.61
C PRO A 110 -17.34 8.20 -4.36
N VAL A 111 -16.54 8.08 -5.42
CA VAL A 111 -15.06 8.23 -5.39
C VAL A 111 -14.64 9.55 -4.75
N ASP A 112 -15.25 10.67 -5.15
CA ASP A 112 -14.93 12.00 -4.62
C ASP A 112 -15.11 12.11 -3.11
N ARG A 113 -16.11 11.41 -2.55
CA ARG A 113 -16.40 11.45 -1.12
C ARG A 113 -15.29 10.76 -0.34
N ILE A 114 -14.84 9.61 -0.86
CA ILE A 114 -13.75 8.81 -0.30
C ILE A 114 -12.44 9.60 -0.38
N TYR A 115 -12.14 10.14 -1.55
CA TYR A 115 -10.95 10.96 -1.79
C TYR A 115 -10.86 12.16 -0.82
N LYS A 116 -11.94 12.95 -0.67
CA LYS A 116 -12.00 14.08 0.27
C LYS A 116 -11.76 13.64 1.72
N ARG A 117 -12.27 12.46 2.11
CA ARG A 117 -12.06 11.89 3.46
C ARG A 117 -10.59 11.54 3.69
N PHE A 118 -9.96 10.81 2.75
CA PHE A 118 -8.55 10.42 2.86
C PHE A 118 -7.61 11.63 2.82
N LYS A 119 -7.86 12.59 1.97
CA LYS A 119 -7.10 13.85 1.94
C LYS A 119 -7.15 14.61 3.27
N LYS A 120 -8.34 14.68 3.90
CA LYS A 120 -8.50 15.27 5.23
C LYS A 120 -7.73 14.48 6.30
N MET A 121 -7.82 13.15 6.24
CA MET A 121 -7.11 12.26 7.17
C MET A 121 -5.59 12.40 7.04
N ASN A 122 -5.04 12.43 5.82
CA ASN A 122 -3.61 12.64 5.58
C ASN A 122 -3.14 13.98 6.12
N ARG A 123 -3.91 15.05 5.91
CA ARG A 123 -3.59 16.36 6.48
C ARG A 123 -3.54 16.30 8.00
N LEU A 124 -4.49 15.64 8.64
CA LEU A 124 -4.49 15.43 10.10
C LEU A 124 -3.26 14.61 10.53
N MET A 125 -2.97 13.53 9.85
CA MET A 125 -1.81 12.67 10.11
C MET A 125 -0.51 13.49 10.05
N GLN A 126 -0.31 14.29 9.01
CA GLN A 126 0.90 15.07 8.80
C GLN A 126 1.06 16.22 9.81
N THR A 127 -0.05 16.77 10.34
CA THR A 127 -0.01 17.93 11.24
C THR A 127 -0.04 17.57 12.72
N GLN A 128 -0.65 16.43 13.09
CA GLN A 128 -0.88 16.08 14.49
C GLN A 128 0.00 14.92 14.99
N PHE A 129 0.55 14.12 14.08
CA PHE A 129 1.31 12.93 14.44
C PHE A 129 2.80 13.07 14.13
N SER A 130 3.64 12.52 14.99
CA SER A 130 5.09 12.55 14.79
C SER A 130 5.50 11.77 13.54
N PRO A 131 6.64 12.11 12.91
CA PRO A 131 7.15 11.35 11.77
C PRO A 131 7.33 9.84 12.07
N ALA A 132 7.70 9.50 13.31
CA ALA A 132 7.81 8.10 13.73
C ALA A 132 6.45 7.38 13.75
N HIS A 133 5.38 8.07 14.14
CA HIS A 133 4.01 7.52 14.10
C HIS A 133 3.56 7.35 12.64
N GLN A 134 3.76 8.35 11.80
CA GLN A 134 3.42 8.30 10.37
C GLN A 134 4.10 7.12 9.68
N LEU A 135 5.41 6.92 9.91
CA LEU A 135 6.14 5.78 9.36
C LEU A 135 5.65 4.45 9.93
N ALA A 136 5.31 4.38 11.23
CA ALA A 136 4.73 3.18 11.83
C ALA A 136 3.37 2.82 11.21
N CYS A 137 2.50 3.80 10.93
CA CYS A 137 1.25 3.59 10.20
C CYS A 137 1.51 3.04 8.79
N THR A 138 2.48 3.61 8.07
CA THR A 138 2.88 3.09 6.74
C THR A 138 3.33 1.64 6.84
N VAL A 139 4.21 1.28 7.78
CA VAL A 139 4.63 -0.13 8.01
C VAL A 139 3.44 -1.05 8.23
N CYS A 140 2.43 -0.59 8.99
CA CYS A 140 1.24 -1.40 9.27
C CYS A 140 0.36 -1.56 8.02
N MET A 141 0.16 -0.49 7.25
CA MET A 141 -0.64 -0.56 6.02
C MET A 141 0.04 -1.42 4.96
N GLU A 142 1.34 -1.26 4.73
CA GLU A 142 2.16 -2.12 3.87
C GLU A 142 2.04 -3.61 4.23
N HIS A 143 1.99 -3.91 5.52
CA HIS A 143 1.79 -5.28 5.97
C HIS A 143 0.39 -5.81 5.62
N LEU A 144 -0.65 -4.99 5.78
CA LEU A 144 -2.03 -5.37 5.44
C LEU A 144 -2.24 -5.51 3.93
N THR A 145 -1.69 -4.59 3.12
CA THR A 145 -1.75 -4.66 1.66
C THR A 145 -0.98 -5.87 1.13
N ALA A 146 0.19 -6.18 1.70
CA ALA A 146 0.96 -7.38 1.35
C ALA A 146 0.21 -8.68 1.68
N ILE A 147 -0.52 -8.77 2.80
CA ILE A 147 -1.37 -9.94 3.13
C ILE A 147 -2.49 -10.09 2.10
N LEU A 148 -3.16 -9.00 1.75
CA LEU A 148 -4.23 -9.02 0.75
C LEU A 148 -3.69 -9.42 -0.63
N SER A 149 -2.53 -8.92 -1.00
CA SER A 149 -1.84 -9.23 -2.25
C SER A 149 -1.43 -10.70 -2.33
N ASP A 150 -0.85 -11.25 -1.26
CA ASP A 150 -0.48 -12.66 -1.16
C ASP A 150 -1.70 -13.58 -1.24
N TYR A 151 -2.83 -13.17 -0.67
CA TYR A 151 -4.08 -13.92 -0.81
C TYR A 151 -4.46 -14.11 -2.28
N PHE A 152 -4.50 -13.04 -3.07
CA PHE A 152 -4.87 -13.14 -4.49
C PHE A 152 -3.81 -13.83 -5.36
N ILE A 153 -2.52 -13.65 -5.08
CA ILE A 153 -1.46 -14.18 -5.94
C ILE A 153 -1.14 -15.64 -5.61
N SER A 154 -1.04 -15.98 -4.31
CA SER A 154 -0.50 -17.25 -3.85
C SER A 154 -1.55 -18.19 -3.25
N THR A 155 -2.54 -17.64 -2.53
CA THR A 155 -3.51 -18.44 -1.77
C THR A 155 -4.75 -18.78 -2.60
N ALA A 156 -5.29 -17.80 -3.31
CA ALA A 156 -6.52 -17.97 -4.09
C ALA A 156 -6.39 -17.32 -5.49
N PRO A 157 -5.43 -17.79 -6.33
CA PRO A 157 -5.20 -17.20 -7.66
C PRO A 157 -6.42 -17.37 -8.59
N GLU A 158 -7.29 -18.35 -8.34
CA GLU A 158 -8.56 -18.54 -9.04
C GLU A 158 -9.53 -17.36 -8.83
N ASP A 159 -9.48 -16.68 -7.68
CA ASP A 159 -10.31 -15.51 -7.41
C ASP A 159 -9.98 -14.32 -8.31
N LEU A 160 -8.81 -14.31 -8.93
CA LEU A 160 -8.47 -13.32 -9.97
C LEU A 160 -9.41 -13.41 -11.18
N ALA A 161 -10.04 -14.58 -11.43
CA ALA A 161 -11.05 -14.74 -12.47
C ALA A 161 -12.35 -13.99 -12.17
N LEU A 162 -12.61 -13.63 -10.92
CA LEU A 162 -13.79 -12.87 -10.49
C LEU A 162 -13.71 -11.38 -10.89
N PHE A 163 -12.50 -10.87 -11.11
CA PHE A 163 -12.31 -9.52 -11.63
C PHE A 163 -12.72 -9.41 -13.09
N ASN A 164 -13.35 -8.30 -13.46
CA ASN A 164 -13.52 -7.97 -14.88
C ASN A 164 -12.16 -8.00 -15.60
N VAL A 165 -12.11 -8.56 -16.80
CA VAL A 165 -10.87 -8.80 -17.56
C VAL A 165 -10.05 -7.54 -17.80
N HIS A 166 -10.69 -6.38 -17.95
CA HIS A 166 -10.02 -5.09 -18.16
C HIS A 166 -9.43 -4.52 -16.87
N LEU A 167 -10.06 -4.80 -15.71
CA LEU A 167 -9.62 -4.32 -14.41
C LEU A 167 -8.64 -5.26 -13.71
N ARG A 168 -8.66 -6.55 -14.02
CA ARG A 168 -7.75 -7.54 -13.41
C ARG A 168 -6.28 -7.13 -13.49
N LYS A 169 -5.86 -6.53 -14.60
CA LYS A 169 -4.45 -6.21 -14.85
C LYS A 169 -3.89 -5.20 -13.85
N ILE A 170 -4.63 -4.15 -13.52
CA ILE A 170 -4.17 -3.16 -12.53
C ILE A 170 -4.07 -3.79 -11.14
N TRP A 171 -5.04 -4.62 -10.74
CA TRP A 171 -5.04 -5.28 -9.44
C TRP A 171 -3.91 -6.30 -9.30
N VAL A 172 -3.63 -7.09 -10.35
CA VAL A 172 -2.52 -8.06 -10.35
C VAL A 172 -1.18 -7.36 -10.33
N TRP A 173 -1.00 -6.32 -11.15
CA TRP A 173 0.24 -5.54 -11.17
C TRP A 173 0.51 -4.89 -9.81
N HIS A 174 -0.47 -4.21 -9.24
CA HIS A 174 -0.37 -3.59 -7.92
C HIS A 174 -0.01 -4.64 -6.85
N ALA A 175 -0.73 -5.76 -6.81
CA ALA A 175 -0.47 -6.82 -5.84
C ALA A 175 0.95 -7.42 -5.96
N ILE A 176 1.50 -7.56 -7.17
CA ILE A 176 2.89 -8.00 -7.36
C ILE A 176 3.86 -6.99 -6.76
N GLU A 177 3.70 -5.70 -7.05
CA GLU A 177 4.59 -4.66 -6.55
C GLU A 177 4.49 -4.49 -5.03
N GLU A 178 3.31 -4.65 -4.42
CA GLU A 178 3.12 -4.71 -2.96
C GLU A 178 3.95 -5.84 -2.31
N THR A 179 4.05 -7.00 -2.97
CA THR A 179 4.89 -8.09 -2.45
C THR A 179 6.39 -7.81 -2.59
N GLU A 180 6.80 -7.07 -3.62
CA GLU A 180 8.20 -6.70 -3.86
C GLU A 180 8.72 -5.72 -2.80
N HIS A 181 7.95 -4.71 -2.44
CA HIS A 181 8.41 -3.61 -1.57
C HIS A 181 7.95 -3.67 -0.11
N LYS A 182 7.17 -4.67 0.28
CA LYS A 182 6.55 -4.83 1.63
C LYS A 182 7.49 -4.65 2.83
N ALA A 183 8.80 -4.88 2.67
CA ALA A 183 9.77 -4.77 3.75
C ALA A 183 10.39 -3.38 3.88
N VAL A 184 10.31 -2.53 2.85
CA VAL A 184 11.08 -1.28 2.77
C VAL A 184 10.73 -0.32 3.91
N ALA A 185 9.46 -0.03 4.14
CA ALA A 185 9.03 0.86 5.21
C ALA A 185 9.43 0.32 6.60
N PHE A 186 9.34 -1.00 6.80
CA PHE A 186 9.75 -1.66 8.03
C PHE A 186 11.27 -1.55 8.25
N ASP A 187 12.09 -1.76 7.21
CA ASP A 187 13.55 -1.67 7.30
C ASP A 187 14.00 -0.23 7.62
N VAL A 188 13.34 0.77 7.03
CA VAL A 188 13.55 2.19 7.40
C VAL A 188 13.17 2.42 8.87
N TYR A 189 12.02 1.90 9.31
CA TYR A 189 11.58 2.02 10.70
C TYR A 189 12.57 1.37 11.66
N GLN A 190 13.03 0.16 11.37
CA GLN A 190 13.98 -0.57 12.22
C GLN A 190 15.33 0.13 12.30
N SER A 191 15.83 0.67 11.19
CA SER A 191 17.15 1.31 11.20
C SER A 191 17.18 2.68 11.86
N LEU A 192 16.07 3.47 11.79
CA LEU A 192 16.08 4.88 12.19
C LEU A 192 15.17 5.24 13.37
N VAL A 193 14.17 4.41 13.67
CA VAL A 193 13.22 4.63 14.78
C VAL A 193 13.39 3.57 15.87
N ASN A 194 13.36 2.30 15.51
CA ASN A 194 13.62 1.14 16.35
C ASN A 194 12.86 1.12 17.71
N ARG A 195 11.54 1.32 17.67
CA ARG A 195 10.66 1.29 18.85
C ARG A 195 9.62 0.16 18.73
N PRO A 196 9.95 -1.09 19.02
CA PRO A 196 9.11 -2.24 18.72
C PRO A 196 7.77 -2.24 19.46
N TYR A 197 7.70 -1.79 20.71
CA TYR A 197 6.43 -1.68 21.44
C TYR A 197 5.53 -0.60 20.87
N PHE A 198 6.10 0.54 20.48
CA PHE A 198 5.36 1.61 19.84
C PHE A 198 4.80 1.16 18.48
N LEU A 199 5.59 0.45 17.68
CA LEU A 199 5.12 -0.13 16.41
C LEU A 199 3.92 -1.08 16.62
N ARG A 200 3.96 -1.94 17.63
CA ARG A 200 2.85 -2.85 17.97
C ARG A 200 1.57 -2.11 18.34
N LEU A 201 1.69 -1.03 19.13
CA LEU A 201 0.53 -0.20 19.50
C LEU A 201 -0.06 0.50 18.27
N VAL A 202 0.76 1.08 17.41
CA VAL A 202 0.32 1.71 16.16
C VAL A 202 -0.29 0.67 15.22
N MET A 203 0.27 -0.57 15.15
CA MET A 203 -0.32 -1.65 14.37
C MET A 203 -1.74 -1.99 14.84
N LEU A 204 -1.96 -2.11 16.15
CA LEU A 204 -3.30 -2.36 16.69
C LEU A 204 -4.27 -1.21 16.33
N GLU A 205 -3.85 0.05 16.53
CA GLU A 205 -4.62 1.24 16.18
C GLU A 205 -4.98 1.27 14.69
N THR A 206 -3.99 1.07 13.82
CA THR A 206 -4.16 1.09 12.37
C THR A 206 -5.07 -0.04 11.90
N THR A 207 -4.90 -1.25 12.42
CA THR A 207 -5.74 -2.41 12.08
C THR A 207 -7.20 -2.19 12.49
N LEU A 208 -7.44 -1.70 13.71
CA LEU A 208 -8.79 -1.38 14.17
C LEU A 208 -9.42 -0.28 13.32
N SER A 209 -8.65 0.77 12.98
CA SER A 209 -9.11 1.85 12.11
C SER A 209 -9.44 1.35 10.70
N PHE A 210 -8.61 0.48 10.14
CA PHE A 210 -8.83 -0.16 8.84
C PHE A 210 -10.12 -0.98 8.83
N VAL A 211 -10.32 -1.85 9.81
CA VAL A 211 -11.55 -2.67 9.93
C VAL A 211 -12.79 -1.79 10.09
N LEU A 212 -12.75 -0.72 10.90
CA LEU A 212 -13.88 0.18 11.10
C LEU A 212 -14.22 1.04 9.88
N VAL A 213 -13.26 1.23 8.97
CA VAL A 213 -13.46 2.03 7.75
C VAL A 213 -13.93 1.16 6.59
N THR A 214 -13.56 -0.13 6.58
CA THR A 214 -13.85 -1.07 5.48
C THR A 214 -14.98 -2.06 5.80
N GLY A 215 -15.32 -2.30 7.07
CA GLY A 215 -16.43 -3.16 7.51
C GLY A 215 -17.67 -2.37 7.84
#